data_0dfd01317ae92456b9266006823d4970
#
_entry.id   0dfd01317ae92456b9266006823d4970
#
_cell.length_a   1.000
_cell.length_b   1.000
_cell.length_c   1.000
_cell.angle_alpha   90.00
_cell.angle_beta   90.00
_cell.angle_gamma   90.00
#
_symmetry.space_group_name_H-M   'P 1'
#
loop_
_entity.id
_entity.type
_entity.pdbx_description
1 polymer ?
#
loop_
_entity_poly.entity_id
_entity_poly.type
_entity_poly.pdbx_seq_one_letter_code
_entity_poly.pdbx_strand_id
1 'polypeptide(L)'
;MQTTFTNGLGVSFFGKGVTPGMPAHVANGGTRTIGGTIAASNTNIAKFGCALFVDPAKPSEFIVGPKGSATLFRGILMNRNMVNQQMPAHADFVLNETPADAFYQGAIYVAIEGTVKVGDAVYAKADGSLTNVSSSNTAINGIVKEYDPSTKLYLVYFDGQF
;
A
#
# COMPACT_ATOMS: atom_id res chain seq x y z
N MET A 1 -13.33 -17.56 20.71
CA MET A 1 -12.51 -16.83 19.73
C MET A 1 -12.75 -15.34 19.93
N GLN A 2 -11.74 -14.64 20.38
CA GLN A 2 -11.88 -13.21 20.61
C GLN A 2 -11.58 -12.46 19.33
N THR A 3 -12.57 -11.79 18.79
CA THR A 3 -12.39 -10.79 17.74
C THR A 3 -11.89 -9.53 18.43
N THR A 4 -10.64 -9.20 18.33
CA THR A 4 -10.10 -7.97 18.87
C THR A 4 -10.43 -6.84 17.92
N PHE A 5 -11.41 -6.03 18.27
CA PHE A 5 -11.61 -4.74 17.62
C PHE A 5 -10.60 -3.76 18.20
N THR A 6 -9.56 -3.45 17.49
CA THR A 6 -8.64 -2.39 17.86
C THR A 6 -9.20 -1.06 17.41
N ASN A 7 -9.91 -0.36 18.30
CA ASN A 7 -10.23 1.07 18.22
C ASN A 7 -10.68 1.60 16.85
N GLY A 8 -11.40 0.83 16.06
CA GLY A 8 -11.86 1.23 14.74
C GLY A 8 -10.79 1.33 13.66
N LEU A 9 -9.56 0.97 13.97
CA LEU A 9 -8.40 1.10 13.07
C LEU A 9 -8.05 -0.17 12.30
N GLY A 10 -8.74 -1.24 12.52
CA GLY A 10 -8.55 -2.47 11.77
C GLY A 10 -9.51 -3.54 12.24
N VAL A 11 -10.04 -4.30 11.32
CA VAL A 11 -10.82 -5.48 11.61
C VAL A 11 -9.97 -6.69 11.26
N SER A 12 -9.58 -7.45 12.29
CA SER A 12 -9.04 -8.77 12.07
C SER A 12 -10.19 -9.69 11.71
N PHE A 13 -10.35 -10.02 10.44
CA PHE A 13 -11.26 -11.07 10.02
C PHE A 13 -10.63 -12.43 10.29
N PHE A 14 -11.39 -13.32 10.94
CA PHE A 14 -10.99 -14.72 11.19
C PHE A 14 -9.68 -14.92 11.97
N GLY A 15 -9.35 -14.00 12.88
CA GLY A 15 -8.18 -14.14 13.74
C GLY A 15 -6.83 -13.98 13.02
N LYS A 16 -6.84 -13.53 11.78
CA LYS A 16 -5.62 -13.13 11.07
C LYS A 16 -5.31 -11.67 11.39
N GLY A 17 -4.06 -11.40 11.74
CA GLY A 17 -3.55 -10.06 11.98
C GLY A 17 -3.60 -9.21 10.71
N VAL A 18 -3.34 -7.93 10.88
CA VAL A 18 -3.21 -6.98 9.78
C VAL A 18 -2.08 -7.39 8.84
N THR A 19 -2.29 -7.27 7.54
CA THR A 19 -1.30 -7.57 6.50
C THR A 19 -0.99 -6.32 5.67
N PRO A 20 0.18 -6.26 5.01
CA PRO A 20 0.52 -5.13 4.13
C PRO A 20 -0.54 -4.92 3.04
N GLY A 21 -0.85 -3.66 2.74
CA GLY A 21 -1.87 -3.29 1.76
C GLY A 21 -3.31 -3.40 2.26
N MET A 22 -3.51 -3.68 3.53
CA MET A 22 -4.83 -3.75 4.15
C MET A 22 -5.31 -2.36 4.55
N PRO A 23 -6.44 -1.86 4.01
CA PRO A 23 -6.99 -0.58 4.43
C PRO A 23 -7.45 -0.64 5.89
N ALA A 24 -7.25 0.46 6.61
CA ALA A 24 -7.84 0.63 7.94
C ALA A 24 -9.14 1.43 7.83
N HIS A 25 -10.11 1.07 8.67
CA HIS A 25 -11.33 1.85 8.81
C HIS A 25 -11.06 3.04 9.72
N VAL A 26 -11.10 4.25 9.19
CA VAL A 26 -10.96 5.48 9.97
C VAL A 26 -12.33 6.15 10.05
N ALA A 27 -12.76 6.51 11.25
CA ALA A 27 -14.12 6.97 11.53
C ALA A 27 -14.57 8.21 10.72
N ASN A 28 -13.67 9.00 10.17
CA ASN A 28 -13.97 10.22 9.42
C ASN A 28 -13.20 10.37 8.10
N GLY A 29 -12.59 9.30 7.59
CA GLY A 29 -11.83 9.33 6.33
C GLY A 29 -12.48 8.42 5.29
N GLY A 30 -12.90 8.99 4.17
CA GLY A 30 -13.26 8.19 3.00
C GLY A 30 -12.04 7.41 2.52
N THR A 31 -12.22 6.14 2.15
CA THR A 31 -11.20 5.39 1.43
C THR A 31 -11.46 5.49 -0.06
N ARG A 32 -10.43 5.75 -0.86
CA ARG A 32 -10.53 5.76 -2.32
C ARG A 32 -9.46 4.90 -2.95
N THR A 33 -9.88 4.18 -3.97
CA THR A 33 -9.03 3.31 -4.76
C THR A 33 -9.23 3.57 -6.24
N ILE A 34 -8.21 3.28 -7.03
CA ILE A 34 -8.29 3.29 -8.49
C ILE A 34 -7.90 1.90 -8.98
N GLY A 35 -8.76 1.31 -9.80
CA GLY A 35 -8.49 0.05 -10.48
C GLY A 35 -7.59 0.24 -11.70
N GLY A 36 -6.74 -0.72 -11.95
CA GLY A 36 -5.88 -0.81 -13.12
C GLY A 36 -5.28 -2.20 -13.27
N THR A 37 -4.20 -2.31 -13.99
CA THR A 37 -3.51 -3.59 -14.25
C THR A 37 -2.02 -3.41 -14.03
N ILE A 38 -1.36 -4.36 -13.37
CA ILE A 38 0.11 -4.37 -13.30
C ILE A 38 0.64 -4.55 -14.73
N ALA A 39 1.44 -3.59 -15.19
CA ALA A 39 1.93 -3.58 -16.56
C ALA A 39 2.79 -4.82 -16.87
N ALA A 40 2.72 -5.32 -18.12
CA ALA A 40 3.60 -6.39 -18.59
C ALA A 40 5.09 -6.00 -18.49
N SER A 41 5.40 -4.71 -18.66
CA SER A 41 6.77 -4.16 -18.56
C SER A 41 7.25 -3.94 -17.11
N ASN A 42 6.41 -4.22 -16.10
CA ASN A 42 6.82 -4.12 -14.71
C ASN A 42 7.91 -5.15 -14.39
N THR A 43 8.99 -4.70 -13.77
CA THR A 43 10.16 -5.54 -13.45
C THR A 43 10.32 -5.83 -11.96
N ASN A 44 9.65 -5.07 -11.11
CA ASN A 44 9.67 -5.28 -9.66
C ASN A 44 8.52 -6.20 -9.24
N ILE A 45 8.68 -6.89 -8.13
CA ILE A 45 7.60 -7.73 -7.58
C ILE A 45 6.52 -6.82 -6.99
N ALA A 46 5.28 -6.97 -7.44
CA ALA A 46 4.13 -6.21 -6.95
C ALA A 46 3.61 -6.81 -5.63
N LYS A 47 4.34 -6.59 -4.54
CA LYS A 47 3.91 -7.00 -3.19
C LYS A 47 2.80 -6.08 -2.69
N PHE A 48 1.84 -6.64 -1.96
CA PHE A 48 0.85 -5.81 -1.28
C PHE A 48 1.51 -4.80 -0.35
N GLY A 49 1.03 -3.56 -0.39
CA GLY A 49 1.63 -2.45 0.36
C GLY A 49 2.77 -1.73 -0.36
N CYS A 50 3.17 -2.12 -1.56
CA CYS A 50 4.16 -1.38 -2.34
C CYS A 50 3.56 -0.15 -3.03
N ALA A 51 4.42 0.80 -3.40
CA ALA A 51 4.03 2.00 -4.13
C ALA A 51 3.88 1.73 -5.64
N LEU A 52 2.75 2.13 -6.19
CA LEU A 52 2.41 2.04 -7.59
C LEU A 52 2.55 3.40 -8.27
N PHE A 53 3.13 3.38 -9.46
CA PHE A 53 3.32 4.54 -10.32
C PHE A 53 2.72 4.29 -11.70
N VAL A 54 2.40 5.36 -12.40
CA VAL A 54 1.90 5.29 -13.77
C VAL A 54 2.66 6.24 -14.68
N ASP A 55 2.73 5.87 -15.96
CA ASP A 55 3.00 6.81 -17.02
C ASP A 55 1.72 7.64 -17.26
N PRO A 56 1.79 8.99 -17.26
CA PRO A 56 0.62 9.82 -17.55
C PRO A 56 -0.08 9.49 -18.87
N ALA A 57 0.65 8.95 -19.85
CA ALA A 57 0.08 8.51 -21.13
C ALA A 57 -0.68 7.16 -21.02
N LYS A 58 -0.46 6.41 -19.92
CA LYS A 58 -1.06 5.09 -19.68
C LYS A 58 -1.55 4.96 -18.23
N PRO A 59 -2.54 5.73 -17.82
CA PRO A 59 -2.94 5.88 -16.42
C PRO A 59 -3.56 4.63 -15.78
N SER A 60 -3.89 3.62 -16.57
CA SER A 60 -4.42 2.33 -16.09
C SER A 60 -3.37 1.22 -15.98
N GLU A 61 -2.14 1.46 -16.42
CA GLU A 61 -1.02 0.51 -16.32
C GLU A 61 -0.12 0.87 -15.13
N PHE A 62 -0.13 0.03 -14.11
CA PHE A 62 0.66 0.24 -12.90
C PHE A 62 2.07 -0.35 -13.02
N ILE A 63 3.05 0.42 -12.60
CA ILE A 63 4.46 0.01 -12.44
C ILE A 63 4.80 0.09 -10.94
N VAL A 64 5.48 -0.90 -10.42
CA VAL A 64 5.95 -0.93 -9.04
C VAL A 64 7.23 -0.12 -8.90
N GLY A 65 7.17 0.94 -8.12
CA GLY A 65 8.24 1.92 -8.00
C GLY A 65 8.35 2.87 -9.19
N PRO A 66 8.96 4.05 -9.01
CA PRO A 66 9.15 5.01 -10.09
C PRO A 66 10.16 4.47 -11.12
N LYS A 67 9.79 4.44 -12.40
CA LYS A 67 10.66 3.93 -13.47
C LYS A 67 10.34 4.56 -14.82
N GLY A 68 11.35 5.08 -15.50
CA GLY A 68 11.21 5.66 -16.84
C GLY A 68 10.18 6.80 -16.85
N SER A 69 9.15 6.68 -17.70
CA SER A 69 8.02 7.63 -17.77
C SER A 69 6.97 7.42 -16.66
N ALA A 70 6.99 6.28 -15.94
CA ALA A 70 6.13 6.01 -14.82
C ALA A 70 6.64 6.71 -13.55
N THR A 71 6.39 8.00 -13.45
CA THR A 71 6.87 8.86 -12.36
C THR A 71 5.75 9.42 -11.50
N LEU A 72 4.49 9.31 -11.95
CA LEU A 72 3.34 9.79 -11.20
C LEU A 72 2.90 8.72 -10.20
N PHE A 73 3.01 9.02 -8.91
CA PHE A 73 2.50 8.16 -7.85
C PHE A 73 0.98 7.98 -8.00
N ARG A 74 0.54 6.74 -7.96
CA ARG A 74 -0.88 6.41 -8.13
C ARG A 74 -1.55 5.90 -6.87
N GLY A 75 -0.80 5.31 -5.99
CA GLY A 75 -1.30 4.77 -4.73
C GLY A 75 -0.48 3.59 -4.22
N ILE A 76 -0.96 2.99 -3.17
CA ILE A 76 -0.39 1.78 -2.57
C ILE A 76 -1.15 0.56 -3.08
N LEU A 77 -0.46 -0.49 -3.48
CA LEU A 77 -1.09 -1.74 -3.90
C LEU A 77 -1.92 -2.33 -2.77
N MET A 78 -3.23 -2.33 -2.97
CA MET A 78 -4.18 -2.80 -1.97
C MET A 78 -4.30 -4.33 -2.00
N ASN A 79 -4.33 -4.93 -0.81
CA ASN A 79 -4.69 -6.33 -0.66
C ASN A 79 -6.22 -6.50 -0.71
N ARG A 80 -6.74 -6.93 -1.84
CA ARG A 80 -8.17 -7.24 -2.03
C ARG A 80 -8.59 -8.55 -1.34
N ASN A 81 -7.66 -9.39 -0.97
CA ASN A 81 -7.95 -10.76 -0.52
C ASN A 81 -8.40 -10.85 0.93
N MET A 82 -8.76 -9.75 1.53
CA MET A 82 -9.31 -9.72 2.89
C MET A 82 -10.56 -10.60 3.06
N VAL A 83 -11.24 -10.89 1.96
CA VAL A 83 -12.52 -11.62 1.98
C VAL A 83 -12.44 -12.99 1.29
N ASN A 84 -11.43 -13.24 0.48
CA ASN A 84 -11.37 -14.45 -0.33
C ASN A 84 -10.28 -15.40 0.17
N GLN A 85 -10.67 -16.38 0.98
CA GLN A 85 -9.76 -17.38 1.55
C GLN A 85 -9.29 -18.43 0.54
N GLN A 86 -9.71 -18.34 -0.72
CA GLN A 86 -9.38 -19.33 -1.76
C GLN A 86 -8.11 -19.00 -2.56
N MET A 87 -7.42 -17.92 -2.22
CA MET A 87 -6.15 -17.66 -2.90
C MET A 87 -5.04 -18.55 -2.35
N PRO A 88 -4.19 -19.07 -3.24
CA PRO A 88 -3.10 -19.94 -2.83
C PRO A 88 -2.15 -19.26 -1.84
N ALA A 89 -1.38 -20.05 -1.11
CA ALA A 89 -0.48 -19.64 -0.03
C ALA A 89 0.63 -18.61 -0.41
N HIS A 90 0.66 -18.17 -1.65
CA HIS A 90 1.64 -17.20 -2.20
C HIS A 90 1.05 -15.82 -2.46
N ALA A 91 -0.11 -15.50 -1.90
CA ALA A 91 -0.84 -14.28 -2.21
C ALA A 91 -0.35 -13.05 -1.41
N ASP A 92 0.94 -12.85 -1.32
CA ASP A 92 1.56 -11.61 -0.84
C ASP A 92 1.97 -10.66 -1.98
N PHE A 93 1.77 -11.07 -3.22
CA PHE A 93 2.07 -10.29 -4.42
C PHE A 93 1.06 -10.53 -5.56
N VAL A 94 1.08 -9.63 -6.54
CA VAL A 94 0.25 -9.68 -7.75
C VAL A 94 1.16 -9.92 -8.96
N LEU A 95 0.73 -10.77 -9.89
CA LEU A 95 1.44 -11.03 -11.12
C LEU A 95 1.27 -9.85 -12.11
N ASN A 96 2.22 -9.70 -13.04
CA ASN A 96 2.06 -8.80 -14.17
C ASN A 96 0.83 -9.19 -14.99
N GLU A 97 0.24 -8.20 -15.68
CA GLU A 97 -0.99 -8.35 -16.46
C GLU A 97 -2.23 -8.75 -15.65
N THR A 98 -2.17 -8.64 -14.32
CA THR A 98 -3.28 -8.92 -13.42
C THR A 98 -3.94 -7.63 -12.93
N PRO A 99 -5.28 -7.60 -12.81
CA PRO A 99 -6.00 -6.48 -12.22
C PRO A 99 -5.53 -6.18 -10.78
N ALA A 100 -5.36 -4.91 -10.48
CA ALA A 100 -4.88 -4.43 -9.20
C ALA A 100 -5.59 -3.13 -8.80
N ASP A 101 -5.65 -2.86 -7.50
CA ASP A 101 -6.15 -1.60 -6.97
C ASP A 101 -5.05 -0.80 -6.32
N ALA A 102 -4.96 0.44 -6.69
CA ALA A 102 -4.14 1.45 -6.04
C ALA A 102 -4.98 2.22 -5.01
N PHE A 103 -4.62 2.12 -3.75
CA PHE A 103 -5.20 2.88 -2.64
C PHE A 103 -4.52 4.24 -2.55
N TYR A 104 -5.26 5.32 -2.67
CA TYR A 104 -4.68 6.66 -2.71
C TYR A 104 -5.24 7.64 -1.69
N GLN A 105 -6.33 7.30 -1.00
CA GLN A 105 -6.89 8.14 0.07
C GLN A 105 -7.38 7.31 1.24
N GLY A 106 -7.08 7.76 2.44
CA GLY A 106 -7.43 7.12 3.70
C GLY A 106 -6.21 6.53 4.41
N ALA A 107 -6.41 5.58 5.31
CA ALA A 107 -5.36 4.92 6.06
C ALA A 107 -5.16 3.47 5.61
N ILE A 108 -3.91 3.06 5.48
CA ILE A 108 -3.53 1.72 5.02
C ILE A 108 -2.32 1.21 5.81
N TYR A 109 -2.29 -0.08 6.09
CA TYR A 109 -1.15 -0.73 6.74
C TYR A 109 -0.07 -1.10 5.73
N VAL A 110 1.15 -0.70 6.02
CA VAL A 110 2.31 -0.94 5.15
C VAL A 110 3.56 -1.26 5.97
N ALA A 111 4.47 -2.00 5.37
CA ALA A 111 5.83 -2.13 5.88
C ALA A 111 6.66 -0.93 5.43
N ILE A 112 7.43 -0.34 6.33
CA ILE A 112 8.33 0.79 6.05
C ILE A 112 9.72 0.43 6.56
N GLU A 113 10.72 0.59 5.70
CA GLU A 113 12.12 0.35 6.06
C GLU A 113 12.72 1.55 6.80
N GLY A 114 13.55 1.25 7.81
CA GLY A 114 14.28 2.26 8.57
C GLY A 114 13.78 2.43 10.01
N THR A 115 14.30 3.45 10.69
CA THR A 115 13.86 3.86 12.02
C THR A 115 12.73 4.88 11.87
N VAL A 116 11.50 4.39 11.90
CA VAL A 116 10.29 5.16 11.58
C VAL A 116 9.58 5.61 12.85
N LYS A 117 9.12 6.85 12.84
CA LYS A 117 8.34 7.46 13.94
C LYS A 117 6.99 7.94 13.43
N VAL A 118 6.02 8.04 14.34
CA VAL A 118 4.75 8.72 14.06
C VAL A 118 5.02 10.17 13.65
N GLY A 119 4.40 10.59 12.56
CA GLY A 119 4.60 11.90 11.93
C GLY A 119 5.63 11.92 10.79
N ASP A 120 6.41 10.85 10.62
CA ASP A 120 7.37 10.78 9.52
C ASP A 120 6.63 10.78 8.16
N ALA A 121 7.23 11.47 7.19
CA ALA A 121 6.83 11.38 5.79
C ALA A 121 7.31 10.07 5.17
N VAL A 122 6.53 9.54 4.24
CA VAL A 122 6.81 8.28 3.55
C VAL A 122 7.27 8.53 2.12
N TYR A 123 8.28 7.79 1.71
CA TYR A 123 8.87 7.84 0.37
C TYR A 123 8.88 6.45 -0.26
N ALA A 124 8.79 6.40 -1.58
CA ALA A 124 8.94 5.18 -2.34
C ALA A 124 10.37 5.03 -2.87
N LYS A 125 10.94 3.87 -2.68
CA LYS A 125 12.20 3.45 -3.28
C LYS A 125 11.98 3.01 -4.73
N ALA A 126 13.08 2.85 -5.47
CA ALA A 126 13.03 2.43 -6.88
C ALA A 126 12.38 1.06 -7.09
N ASP A 127 12.41 0.18 -6.10
CA ASP A 127 11.77 -1.15 -6.11
C ASP A 127 10.31 -1.13 -5.63
N GLY A 128 9.76 0.05 -5.30
CA GLY A 128 8.42 0.24 -4.80
C GLY A 128 8.25 0.00 -3.30
N SER A 129 9.27 -0.45 -2.58
CA SER A 129 9.24 -0.52 -1.12
C SER A 129 9.20 0.88 -0.51
N LEU A 130 8.75 0.97 0.75
CA LEU A 130 8.54 2.24 1.43
C LEU A 130 9.63 2.50 2.47
N THR A 131 9.99 3.77 2.63
CA THR A 131 10.97 4.24 3.60
C THR A 131 10.62 5.63 4.12
N ASN A 132 11.18 6.04 5.27
CA ASN A 132 11.11 7.42 5.76
C ASN A 132 12.32 8.28 5.35
N VAL A 133 13.22 7.73 4.52
CA VAL A 133 14.41 8.44 4.03
C VAL A 133 14.08 9.14 2.72
N SER A 134 14.28 10.46 2.65
CA SER A 134 13.99 11.27 1.45
C SER A 134 15.07 11.15 0.37
N SER A 135 16.33 10.91 0.75
CA SER A 135 17.46 10.90 -0.18
C SER A 135 17.31 9.80 -1.23
N SER A 136 17.32 10.18 -2.50
CA SER A 136 17.20 9.30 -3.67
C SER A 136 15.87 8.52 -3.77
N ASN A 137 14.85 8.94 -3.01
CA ASN A 137 13.53 8.32 -3.00
C ASN A 137 12.44 9.32 -3.39
N THR A 138 11.33 8.81 -3.88
CA THR A 138 10.22 9.63 -4.38
C THR A 138 9.20 9.88 -3.28
N ALA A 139 8.86 11.14 -3.02
CA ALA A 139 7.80 11.51 -2.08
C ALA A 139 6.44 11.01 -2.58
N ILE A 140 5.64 10.42 -1.68
CA ILE A 140 4.32 9.86 -1.99
C ILE A 140 3.19 10.45 -1.14
N ASN A 141 3.47 11.55 -0.43
CA ASN A 141 2.51 12.29 0.39
C ASN A 141 1.78 11.45 1.47
N GLY A 142 2.44 10.41 1.96
CA GLY A 142 1.97 9.61 3.08
C GLY A 142 2.58 10.08 4.40
N ILE A 143 1.82 10.02 5.48
CA ILE A 143 2.26 10.34 6.83
C ILE A 143 2.00 9.17 7.76
N VAL A 144 3.01 8.77 8.50
CA VAL A 144 2.90 7.69 9.50
C VAL A 144 2.04 8.15 10.68
N LYS A 145 0.98 7.40 10.98
CA LYS A 145 0.05 7.73 12.08
C LYS A 145 0.19 6.80 13.27
N GLU A 146 0.52 5.55 13.06
CA GLU A 146 0.58 4.55 14.11
C GLU A 146 1.54 3.43 13.75
N TYR A 147 2.05 2.72 14.75
CA TYR A 147 2.85 1.51 14.60
C TYR A 147 2.16 0.35 15.31
N ASP A 148 1.98 -0.75 14.62
CA ASP A 148 1.47 -1.99 15.21
C ASP A 148 2.64 -2.94 15.54
N PRO A 149 3.00 -3.08 16.82
CA PRO A 149 4.13 -3.92 17.23
C PRO A 149 3.87 -5.41 17.00
N SER A 150 2.62 -5.84 16.89
CA SER A 150 2.27 -7.25 16.69
C SER A 150 2.57 -7.72 15.27
N THR A 151 2.33 -6.88 14.29
CA THR A 151 2.55 -7.16 12.87
C THR A 151 3.80 -6.47 12.30
N LYS A 152 4.38 -5.53 13.05
CA LYS A 152 5.49 -4.66 12.61
C LYS A 152 5.13 -3.80 11.39
N LEU A 153 3.86 -3.50 11.23
CA LEU A 153 3.37 -2.62 10.19
C LEU A 153 3.09 -1.22 10.71
N TYR A 154 3.11 -0.27 9.81
CA TYR A 154 2.76 1.12 10.08
C TYR A 154 1.43 1.46 9.44
N LEU A 155 0.60 2.20 10.16
CA LEU A 155 -0.57 2.83 9.61
C LEU A 155 -0.17 4.16 8.97
N VAL A 156 -0.32 4.27 7.65
CA VAL A 156 -0.01 5.48 6.89
C VAL A 156 -1.29 6.10 6.35
N TYR A 157 -1.40 7.40 6.50
CA TYR A 157 -2.52 8.18 5.98
C TYR A 157 -2.11 8.92 4.70
N PHE A 158 -2.97 8.84 3.70
CA PHE A 158 -2.89 9.57 2.44
C PHE A 158 -4.12 10.48 2.31
N ASP A 159 -3.92 11.74 1.94
CA ASP A 159 -5.00 12.72 1.81
C ASP A 159 -5.67 12.73 0.42
N GLY A 160 -5.17 11.95 -0.50
CA GLY A 160 -5.69 11.84 -1.86
C GLY A 160 -5.18 12.91 -2.82
N GLN A 161 -4.20 13.70 -2.42
CA GLN A 161 -3.53 14.66 -3.31
C GLN A 161 -2.39 13.98 -4.07
N PHE A 162 -2.36 14.20 -5.34
CA PHE A 162 -1.33 13.72 -6.24
C PHE A 162 -0.44 14.87 -6.70
#